data_9f3f9fbcced9bce84a672f198fb34892
#
_entry.id   9f3f9fbcced9bce84a672f198fb34892
#
_cell.length_a   1.000
_cell.length_b   1.000
_cell.length_c   1.000
_cell.angle_alpha   90.00
_cell.angle_beta   90.00
_cell.angle_gamma   90.00
#
_symmetry.space_group_name_H-M   'P 1'
#
loop_
_entity.id
_entity.type
_entity.pdbx_description
1 polymer ?
#
loop_
_entity_poly.entity_id
_entity_poly.type
_entity_poly.pdbx_seq_one_letter_code
_entity_poly.pdbx_strand_id
1 'polypeptide(L)'
;QHLYNMDSRVGIENEVQDNTIDLVITSPPYLNSRDYTDTYMLELKTLGFTDSATEIRKLREKTLRSHVQIKWEDDTQINNVLLTETLRKLESASENIEQWNDSIIDMVRLYFVDMKKIFCVLYKKMKQNGRVYFNVSNSAYFNVLIDTLEICASIAEQEGFKVIEIRDARKLKTSPQQQEKVGKLLEGVIVLER
;
A
#
# COMPACT_ATOMS: atom_id res chain seq x y z
N GLN A 1 27.00 4.48 5.77
CA GLN A 1 25.54 4.72 5.80
C GLN A 1 25.16 5.55 4.58
N HIS A 2 24.18 5.11 3.80
CA HIS A 2 23.66 5.83 2.64
C HIS A 2 22.23 6.26 2.92
N LEU A 3 21.88 7.47 2.50
CA LEU A 3 20.56 8.03 2.59
C LEU A 3 20.11 8.46 1.19
N TYR A 4 18.99 7.93 0.73
CA TYR A 4 18.43 8.23 -0.58
C TYR A 4 17.06 8.90 -0.44
N ASN A 5 16.86 9.99 -1.17
CA ASN A 5 15.56 10.65 -1.32
C ASN A 5 14.99 10.29 -2.69
N MET A 6 14.20 9.23 -2.76
CA MET A 6 13.69 8.69 -4.02
C MET A 6 12.35 7.96 -3.84
N ASP A 7 11.64 7.78 -4.94
CA ASP A 7 10.49 6.90 -5.00
C ASP A 7 10.95 5.43 -4.97
N SER A 8 10.56 4.68 -3.96
CA SER A 8 10.97 3.29 -3.77
C SER A 8 10.51 2.35 -4.90
N ARG A 9 9.46 2.70 -5.64
CA ARG A 9 8.95 1.89 -6.77
C ARG A 9 9.92 1.82 -7.96
N VAL A 10 10.81 2.82 -8.09
CA VAL A 10 11.76 2.94 -9.21
C VAL A 10 13.18 3.22 -8.76
N GLY A 11 13.39 3.99 -7.69
CA GLY A 11 14.71 4.43 -7.26
C GLY A 11 15.57 3.29 -6.72
N ILE A 12 14.99 2.33 -6.01
CA ILE A 12 15.72 1.14 -5.51
C ILE A 12 16.33 0.35 -6.66
N GLU A 13 15.67 0.26 -7.81
CA GLU A 13 16.20 -0.44 -9.00
C GLU A 13 17.54 0.15 -9.44
N ASN A 14 17.68 1.47 -9.39
CA ASN A 14 18.84 2.18 -9.93
C ASN A 14 19.97 2.33 -8.91
N GLU A 15 19.66 2.50 -7.64
CA GLU A 15 20.64 2.89 -6.60
C GLU A 15 21.18 1.70 -5.80
N VAL A 16 20.48 0.57 -5.82
CA VAL A 16 20.87 -0.61 -5.05
C VAL A 16 21.28 -1.74 -5.98
N GLN A 17 22.44 -2.34 -5.73
CA GLN A 17 22.91 -3.49 -6.49
C GLN A 17 22.09 -4.75 -6.18
N ASP A 18 21.94 -5.62 -7.18
CA ASP A 18 21.25 -6.89 -7.02
C ASP A 18 21.97 -7.82 -6.04
N ASN A 19 21.23 -8.60 -5.29
CA ASN A 19 21.74 -9.60 -4.33
C ASN A 19 22.67 -9.01 -3.25
N THR A 20 22.38 -7.79 -2.77
CA THR A 20 23.22 -7.13 -1.75
C THR A 20 22.52 -6.91 -0.42
N ILE A 21 21.19 -6.97 -0.37
CA ILE A 21 20.40 -6.66 0.83
C ILE A 21 20.13 -7.93 1.65
N ASP A 22 20.51 -7.92 2.91
CA ASP A 22 20.24 -9.02 3.85
C ASP A 22 18.88 -8.85 4.56
N LEU A 23 18.49 -7.59 4.82
CA LEU A 23 17.32 -7.26 5.62
C LEU A 23 16.63 -6.00 5.11
N VAL A 24 15.30 -6.09 4.97
CA VAL A 24 14.42 -4.94 4.74
C VAL A 24 13.43 -4.84 5.90
N ILE A 25 13.27 -3.65 6.46
CA ILE A 25 12.22 -3.31 7.43
C ILE A 25 11.50 -2.10 6.89
N THR A 26 10.20 -2.21 6.63
CA THR A 26 9.43 -1.12 6.03
C THR A 26 7.98 -1.13 6.46
N SER A 27 7.38 0.05 6.45
CA SER A 27 5.95 0.28 6.61
C SER A 27 5.53 1.30 5.55
N PRO A 28 5.06 0.85 4.38
CA PRO A 28 4.59 1.75 3.35
C PRO A 28 3.33 2.50 3.80
N PRO A 29 2.91 3.56 3.12
CA PRO A 29 1.61 4.17 3.34
C PRO A 29 0.49 3.14 3.30
N TYR A 30 -0.40 3.16 4.30
CA TYR A 30 -1.51 2.21 4.37
C TYR A 30 -2.61 2.57 3.39
N LEU A 31 -3.36 1.58 2.96
CA LEU A 31 -4.53 1.76 2.11
C LEU A 31 -5.63 2.49 2.88
N ASN A 32 -5.66 3.82 2.77
CA ASN A 32 -6.56 4.67 3.51
C ASN A 32 -6.81 5.97 2.71
N SER A 33 -7.86 6.70 3.04
CA SER A 33 -8.26 7.91 2.33
C SER A 33 -7.40 9.15 2.60
N ARG A 34 -6.46 9.09 3.55
CA ARG A 34 -5.56 10.22 3.88
C ARG A 34 -4.16 9.96 3.37
N ASP A 35 -3.54 10.97 2.80
CA ASP A 35 -2.14 10.94 2.43
C ASP A 35 -1.26 11.73 3.40
N TYR A 36 0.03 11.52 3.28
CA TYR A 36 1.01 12.22 4.11
C TYR A 36 1.11 13.71 3.81
N THR A 37 0.72 14.17 2.63
CA THR A 37 0.73 15.60 2.31
C THR A 37 -0.33 16.37 3.09
N ASP A 38 -1.45 15.73 3.44
CA ASP A 38 -2.45 16.31 4.34
C ASP A 38 -1.95 16.30 5.80
N THR A 39 -1.32 15.19 6.21
CA THR A 39 -0.83 15.01 7.57
C THR A 39 0.31 15.97 7.89
N TYR A 40 1.23 16.20 6.94
CA TYR A 40 2.42 17.04 7.11
C TYR A 40 2.32 18.37 6.35
N MET A 41 1.12 18.85 6.07
CA MET A 41 0.92 20.11 5.32
C MET A 41 1.57 21.31 5.98
N LEU A 42 1.50 21.41 7.31
CA LEU A 42 2.09 22.50 8.06
C LEU A 42 3.61 22.48 7.95
N GLU A 43 4.21 21.30 8.15
CA GLU A 43 5.65 21.11 8.05
C GLU A 43 6.16 21.37 6.64
N LEU A 44 5.48 20.86 5.62
CA LEU A 44 5.82 21.08 4.22
C LEU A 44 5.86 22.55 3.87
N LYS A 45 4.89 23.34 4.34
CA LYS A 45 4.85 24.80 4.13
C LYS A 45 5.90 25.52 4.96
N THR A 46 6.02 25.20 6.25
CA THR A 46 6.95 25.88 7.17
C THR A 46 8.40 25.68 6.76
N LEU A 47 8.73 24.50 6.24
CA LEU A 47 10.09 24.18 5.77
C LEU A 47 10.34 24.59 4.32
N GLY A 48 9.38 25.23 3.65
CA GLY A 48 9.52 25.74 2.28
C GLY A 48 9.56 24.66 1.20
N PHE A 49 9.01 23.45 1.47
CA PHE A 49 8.89 22.39 0.45
C PHE A 49 7.73 22.62 -0.50
N THR A 50 6.69 23.34 -0.06
CA THR A 50 5.51 23.67 -0.87
C THR A 50 4.94 25.01 -0.43
N ASP A 51 4.69 25.93 -1.38
CA ASP A 51 4.10 27.23 -1.11
C ASP A 51 2.65 27.37 -1.60
N SER A 52 2.22 26.47 -2.47
CA SER A 52 0.91 26.55 -3.12
C SER A 52 0.17 25.23 -3.15
N ALA A 53 -1.15 25.29 -3.34
CA ALA A 53 -1.99 24.10 -3.55
C ALA A 53 -1.57 23.31 -4.80
N THR A 54 -1.06 23.99 -5.83
CA THR A 54 -0.57 23.35 -7.06
C THR A 54 0.67 22.51 -6.79
N GLU A 55 1.59 22.97 -5.95
CA GLU A 55 2.80 22.22 -5.59
C GLU A 55 2.47 21.02 -4.71
N ILE A 56 1.54 21.18 -3.77
CA ILE A 56 1.02 20.05 -2.97
C ILE A 56 0.41 18.99 -3.90
N ARG A 57 -0.40 19.41 -4.90
CA ARG A 57 -0.96 18.47 -5.86
C ARG A 57 0.12 17.71 -6.66
N LYS A 58 1.13 18.41 -7.16
CA LYS A 58 2.28 17.80 -7.86
C LYS A 58 3.05 16.82 -6.97
N LEU A 59 3.16 17.11 -5.68
CA LEU A 59 3.77 16.20 -4.71
C LEU A 59 2.92 14.94 -4.53
N ARG A 60 1.59 15.08 -4.38
CA ARG A 60 0.64 13.97 -4.30
C ARG A 60 0.70 13.03 -5.50
N GLU A 61 0.81 13.58 -6.70
CA GLU A 61 0.92 12.80 -7.94
C GLU A 61 2.13 11.85 -7.95
N LYS A 62 3.14 12.13 -7.10
CA LYS A 62 4.36 11.32 -6.95
C LYS A 62 4.29 10.33 -5.78
N THR A 63 3.31 10.44 -4.89
CA THR A 63 3.17 9.55 -3.75
C THR A 63 2.65 8.18 -4.15
N LEU A 64 2.72 7.22 -3.22
CA LEU A 64 2.10 5.93 -3.38
C LEU A 64 0.57 6.08 -3.45
N ARG A 65 -0.08 5.30 -4.32
CA ARG A 65 -1.51 5.41 -4.63
C ARG A 65 -2.41 4.81 -3.54
N SER A 66 -2.28 5.34 -2.33
CA SER A 66 -3.01 4.89 -1.14
C SER A 66 -4.17 5.80 -0.73
N HIS A 67 -4.50 6.82 -1.55
CA HIS A 67 -5.48 7.86 -1.23
C HIS A 67 -6.31 8.27 -2.47
N VAL A 68 -7.45 8.91 -2.24
CA VAL A 68 -8.42 9.29 -3.29
C VAL A 68 -8.33 10.74 -3.77
N GLN A 69 -7.35 11.50 -3.28
CA GLN A 69 -7.20 12.93 -3.63
C GLN A 69 -6.72 13.17 -5.06
N ILE A 70 -6.15 12.15 -5.69
CA ILE A 70 -5.76 12.15 -7.10
C ILE A 70 -6.51 11.04 -7.81
N LYS A 71 -7.09 11.34 -8.96
CA LYS A 71 -7.63 10.35 -9.90
C LYS A 71 -6.51 9.99 -10.87
N TRP A 72 -6.02 8.76 -10.79
CA TRP A 72 -4.99 8.25 -11.71
C TRP A 72 -5.62 7.60 -12.92
N GLU A 73 -5.12 7.93 -14.11
CA GLU A 73 -5.46 7.28 -15.37
C GLU A 73 -4.46 6.14 -15.63
N ASP A 74 -4.68 5.01 -14.99
CA ASP A 74 -3.83 3.81 -15.10
C ASP A 74 -4.73 2.57 -15.03
N ASP A 75 -4.77 1.80 -16.12
CA ASP A 75 -5.58 0.60 -16.29
C ASP A 75 -4.80 -0.71 -16.00
N THR A 76 -3.59 -0.59 -15.45
CA THR A 76 -2.76 -1.75 -15.10
C THR A 76 -3.53 -2.72 -14.20
N GLN A 77 -3.53 -3.99 -14.58
CA GLN A 77 -4.17 -5.08 -13.85
C GLN A 77 -3.11 -5.99 -13.22
N ILE A 78 -3.49 -6.65 -12.12
CA ILE A 78 -2.70 -7.70 -11.48
C ILE A 78 -3.52 -8.98 -11.52
N ASN A 79 -2.91 -10.05 -11.99
CA ASN A 79 -3.52 -11.37 -11.90
C ASN A 79 -3.29 -11.94 -10.48
N ASN A 80 -4.20 -11.61 -9.56
CA ASN A 80 -4.21 -12.13 -8.19
C ASN A 80 -5.65 -12.43 -7.79
N VAL A 81 -5.91 -13.66 -7.39
CA VAL A 81 -7.27 -14.16 -7.11
C VAL A 81 -7.91 -13.40 -5.94
N LEU A 82 -7.17 -13.21 -4.84
CA LEU A 82 -7.67 -12.52 -3.65
C LEU A 82 -8.04 -11.06 -3.95
N LEU A 83 -7.19 -10.37 -4.72
CA LEU A 83 -7.46 -8.99 -5.14
C LEU A 83 -8.68 -8.94 -6.06
N THR A 84 -8.78 -9.82 -7.05
CA THR A 84 -9.91 -9.87 -7.99
C THR A 84 -11.23 -10.09 -7.27
N GLU A 85 -11.28 -11.03 -6.33
CA GLU A 85 -12.47 -11.27 -5.51
C GLU A 85 -12.82 -10.07 -4.63
N THR A 86 -11.81 -9.41 -4.05
CA THR A 86 -12.01 -8.21 -3.22
C THR A 86 -12.59 -7.06 -4.04
N LEU A 87 -12.03 -6.79 -5.23
CA LEU A 87 -12.54 -5.75 -6.13
C LEU A 87 -13.97 -6.03 -6.55
N ARG A 88 -14.31 -7.26 -6.93
CA ARG A 88 -15.68 -7.66 -7.27
C ARG A 88 -16.67 -7.44 -6.11
N LYS A 89 -16.27 -7.75 -4.86
CA LYS A 89 -17.10 -7.47 -3.67
C LYS A 89 -17.30 -5.98 -3.45
N LEU A 90 -16.25 -5.17 -3.66
CA LEU A 90 -16.34 -3.71 -3.57
C LEU A 90 -17.26 -3.12 -4.63
N GLU A 91 -17.17 -3.56 -5.88
CA GLU A 91 -18.04 -3.16 -6.98
C GLU A 91 -19.51 -3.46 -6.63
N SER A 92 -19.84 -4.70 -6.30
CA SER A 92 -21.20 -5.09 -5.92
C SER A 92 -21.73 -4.31 -4.70
N ALA A 93 -20.87 -4.05 -3.71
CA ALA A 93 -21.28 -3.30 -2.52
C ALA A 93 -21.50 -1.81 -2.83
N SER A 94 -20.75 -1.25 -3.77
CA SER A 94 -20.84 0.16 -4.15
C SER A 94 -22.08 0.50 -4.96
N GLU A 95 -22.66 -0.45 -5.69
CA GLU A 95 -23.89 -0.26 -6.51
C GLU A 95 -25.10 0.23 -5.69
N ASN A 96 -25.15 -0.13 -4.42
CA ASN A 96 -26.27 0.19 -3.51
C ASN A 96 -25.96 1.33 -2.53
N ILE A 97 -24.83 2.00 -2.69
CA ILE A 97 -24.39 3.07 -1.79
C ILE A 97 -24.11 4.31 -2.62
N GLU A 98 -24.70 5.43 -2.23
CA GLU A 98 -24.34 6.72 -2.80
C GLU A 98 -22.85 6.99 -2.51
N GLN A 99 -22.01 6.87 -3.52
CA GLN A 99 -20.56 6.94 -3.36
C GLN A 99 -20.16 8.40 -3.14
N TRP A 100 -19.48 8.66 -2.03
CA TRP A 100 -18.83 9.95 -1.82
C TRP A 100 -17.59 10.15 -2.72
N ASN A 101 -17.01 9.04 -3.24
CA ASN A 101 -15.89 9.07 -4.18
C ASN A 101 -15.84 7.79 -5.03
N ASP A 102 -16.01 7.94 -6.33
CA ASP A 102 -16.00 6.88 -7.33
C ASP A 102 -14.59 6.29 -7.60
N SER A 103 -13.54 6.97 -7.10
CA SER A 103 -12.15 6.54 -7.29
C SER A 103 -11.66 5.52 -6.24
N ILE A 104 -12.50 5.09 -5.29
CA ILE A 104 -12.07 4.17 -4.22
C ILE A 104 -11.63 2.81 -4.79
N ILE A 105 -12.38 2.25 -5.73
CA ILE A 105 -12.09 0.93 -6.29
C ILE A 105 -10.78 0.97 -7.09
N ASP A 106 -10.58 2.01 -7.90
CA ASP A 106 -9.33 2.24 -8.63
C ASP A 106 -8.14 2.46 -7.68
N MET A 107 -8.32 3.24 -6.61
CA MET A 107 -7.30 3.40 -5.59
C MET A 107 -6.89 2.06 -4.98
N VAL A 108 -7.84 1.20 -4.61
CA VAL A 108 -7.55 -0.13 -4.06
C VAL A 108 -6.76 -0.95 -5.07
N ARG A 109 -7.20 -1.03 -6.31
CA ARG A 109 -6.50 -1.74 -7.39
C ARG A 109 -5.07 -1.23 -7.57
N LEU A 110 -4.91 0.08 -7.70
CA LEU A 110 -3.63 0.72 -7.99
C LEU A 110 -2.65 0.69 -6.79
N TYR A 111 -3.17 0.66 -5.57
CA TYR A 111 -2.36 0.40 -4.39
C TYR A 111 -1.61 -0.93 -4.50
N PHE A 112 -2.31 -2.00 -4.86
CA PHE A 112 -1.67 -3.31 -5.00
C PHE A 112 -0.77 -3.41 -6.23
N VAL A 113 -1.03 -2.64 -7.29
CA VAL A 113 -0.06 -2.46 -8.41
C VAL A 113 1.25 -1.87 -7.89
N ASP A 114 1.19 -0.86 -7.02
CA ASP A 114 2.39 -0.30 -6.41
C ASP A 114 3.10 -1.28 -5.48
N MET A 115 2.35 -2.05 -4.67
CA MET A 115 2.93 -3.10 -3.82
C MET A 115 3.65 -4.16 -4.65
N LYS A 116 3.06 -4.59 -5.76
CA LYS A 116 3.71 -5.53 -6.69
C LYS A 116 5.03 -5.00 -7.22
N LYS A 117 5.08 -3.73 -7.64
CA LYS A 117 6.33 -3.09 -8.11
C LYS A 117 7.41 -3.12 -7.03
N ILE A 118 7.04 -2.83 -5.78
CA ILE A 118 7.95 -2.84 -4.63
C ILE A 118 8.46 -4.26 -4.39
N PHE A 119 7.59 -5.27 -4.33
CA PHE A 119 8.03 -6.66 -4.11
C PHE A 119 8.93 -7.16 -5.25
N CYS A 120 8.60 -6.87 -6.50
CA CYS A 120 9.41 -7.23 -7.65
C CYS A 120 10.84 -6.68 -7.53
N VAL A 121 10.97 -5.41 -7.21
CA VAL A 121 12.29 -4.77 -7.05
C VAL A 121 13.02 -5.31 -5.82
N LEU A 122 12.36 -5.46 -4.68
CA LEU A 122 12.97 -5.99 -3.47
C LEU A 122 13.50 -7.42 -3.69
N TYR A 123 12.74 -8.28 -4.37
CA TYR A 123 13.17 -9.63 -4.66
C TYR A 123 14.52 -9.68 -5.39
N LYS A 124 14.73 -8.81 -6.38
CA LYS A 124 16.00 -8.72 -7.11
C LYS A 124 17.17 -8.25 -6.24
N LYS A 125 16.89 -7.28 -5.34
CA LYS A 125 17.92 -6.64 -4.50
C LYS A 125 18.32 -7.47 -3.28
N MET A 126 17.42 -8.31 -2.79
CA MET A 126 17.68 -9.18 -1.64
C MET A 126 18.70 -10.26 -1.96
N LYS A 127 19.51 -10.66 -0.98
CA LYS A 127 20.32 -11.88 -1.02
C LYS A 127 19.45 -13.12 -0.79
N GLN A 128 19.94 -14.27 -1.19
CA GLN A 128 19.33 -15.55 -0.83
C GLN A 128 19.24 -15.68 0.71
N ASN A 129 18.09 -16.14 1.22
CA ASN A 129 17.74 -16.19 2.65
C ASN A 129 17.64 -14.80 3.33
N GLY A 130 17.67 -13.72 2.58
CA GLY A 130 17.43 -12.37 3.09
C GLY A 130 15.97 -12.22 3.54
N ARG A 131 15.71 -11.36 4.54
CA ARG A 131 14.40 -11.20 5.17
C ARG A 131 13.78 -9.83 4.93
N VAL A 132 12.47 -9.82 4.68
CA VAL A 132 11.66 -8.59 4.64
C VAL A 132 10.63 -8.64 5.75
N TYR A 133 10.59 -7.57 6.55
CA TYR A 133 9.52 -7.30 7.53
C TYR A 133 8.69 -6.16 6.98
N PHE A 134 7.51 -6.50 6.47
CA PHE A 134 6.63 -5.60 5.75
C PHE A 134 5.38 -5.33 6.57
N ASN A 135 5.29 -4.14 7.20
CA ASN A 135 4.19 -3.78 8.09
C ASN A 135 3.10 -3.02 7.35
N VAL A 136 1.88 -3.56 7.32
CA VAL A 136 0.69 -2.95 6.73
C VAL A 136 -0.54 -3.19 7.59
N SER A 137 -1.64 -2.52 7.26
CA SER A 137 -2.92 -2.74 7.92
C SER A 137 -4.02 -3.09 6.92
N ASN A 138 -4.97 -3.88 7.39
CA ASN A 138 -6.24 -4.11 6.71
C ASN A 138 -7.06 -2.83 6.66
N SER A 139 -7.89 -2.71 5.63
CA SER A 139 -8.79 -1.59 5.42
C SER A 139 -10.21 -2.08 5.14
N ALA A 140 -11.18 -1.19 5.15
CA ALA A 140 -12.55 -1.51 4.77
C ALA A 140 -13.22 -0.34 4.07
N TYR A 141 -13.88 -0.62 2.96
CA TYR A 141 -14.73 0.30 2.22
C TYR A 141 -16.05 -0.37 1.88
N PHE A 142 -17.13 0.38 1.87
CA PHE A 142 -18.49 -0.13 1.58
C PHE A 142 -18.88 -1.34 2.45
N ASN A 143 -18.38 -1.42 3.68
CA ASN A 143 -18.49 -2.57 4.58
C ASN A 143 -17.88 -3.88 4.04
N VAL A 144 -16.99 -3.80 3.08
CA VAL A 144 -16.16 -4.92 2.60
C VAL A 144 -14.78 -4.82 3.20
N LEU A 145 -14.33 -5.89 3.84
CA LEU A 145 -12.96 -6.02 4.32
C LEU A 145 -12.00 -6.14 3.13
N ILE A 146 -10.94 -5.35 3.16
CA ILE A 146 -9.77 -5.51 2.29
C ILE A 146 -8.67 -6.09 3.16
N ASP A 147 -8.43 -7.38 3.00
CA ASP A 147 -7.35 -8.06 3.71
C ASP A 147 -6.01 -7.76 3.05
N THR A 148 -5.49 -6.57 3.37
CA THR A 148 -4.24 -6.06 2.80
C THR A 148 -3.06 -6.97 3.14
N LEU A 149 -3.07 -7.60 4.32
CA LEU A 149 -2.02 -8.53 4.75
C LEU A 149 -1.95 -9.75 3.84
N GLU A 150 -3.08 -10.44 3.65
CA GLU A 150 -3.14 -11.64 2.82
C GLU A 150 -2.92 -11.33 1.33
N ILE A 151 -3.48 -10.23 0.82
CA ILE A 151 -3.29 -9.85 -0.58
C ILE A 151 -1.82 -9.50 -0.84
N CYS A 152 -1.16 -8.72 0.03
CA CYS A 152 0.27 -8.39 -0.10
C CYS A 152 1.14 -9.65 0.00
N ALA A 153 0.84 -10.57 0.93
CA ALA A 153 1.55 -11.82 1.05
C ALA A 153 1.45 -12.66 -0.24
N SER A 154 0.23 -12.81 -0.76
CA SER A 154 -0.01 -13.53 -2.02
C SER A 154 0.70 -12.89 -3.23
N ILE A 155 0.74 -11.55 -3.30
CA ILE A 155 1.48 -10.85 -4.36
C ILE A 155 2.99 -11.06 -4.20
N ALA A 156 3.51 -11.02 -2.97
CA ALA A 156 4.92 -11.28 -2.70
C ALA A 156 5.34 -12.70 -3.11
N GLU A 157 4.49 -13.70 -2.85
CA GLU A 157 4.71 -15.09 -3.32
C GLU A 157 4.75 -15.18 -4.84
N GLN A 158 3.87 -14.46 -5.55
CA GLN A 158 3.89 -14.40 -7.01
C GLN A 158 5.19 -13.78 -7.56
N GLU A 159 5.82 -12.87 -6.80
CA GLU A 159 7.12 -12.28 -7.16
C GLU A 159 8.32 -13.16 -6.73
N GLY A 160 8.09 -14.31 -6.09
CA GLY A 160 9.10 -15.32 -5.76
C GLY A 160 9.48 -15.41 -4.28
N PHE A 161 8.96 -14.55 -3.42
CA PHE A 161 9.19 -14.64 -1.98
C PHE A 161 8.49 -15.88 -1.38
N LYS A 162 9.09 -16.41 -0.32
CA LYS A 162 8.45 -17.34 0.59
C LYS A 162 7.84 -16.57 1.75
N VAL A 163 6.54 -16.69 1.98
CA VAL A 163 5.89 -16.16 3.18
C VAL A 163 6.23 -17.06 4.36
N ILE A 164 6.91 -16.53 5.36
CA ILE A 164 7.29 -17.27 6.57
C ILE A 164 6.17 -17.23 7.59
N GLU A 165 5.62 -16.05 7.83
CA GLU A 165 4.49 -15.82 8.74
C GLU A 165 3.83 -14.48 8.43
N ILE A 166 2.55 -14.36 8.83
CA ILE A 166 1.86 -13.08 8.99
C ILE A 166 1.61 -12.92 10.48
N ARG A 167 2.22 -11.91 11.10
CA ARG A 167 2.20 -11.68 12.53
C ARG A 167 1.28 -10.51 12.86
N ASP A 168 0.24 -10.75 13.65
CA ASP A 168 -0.61 -9.69 14.18
C ASP A 168 0.20 -8.76 15.08
N ALA A 169 0.20 -7.45 14.79
CA ALA A 169 0.84 -6.42 15.60
C ALA A 169 -0.18 -5.78 16.55
N ARG A 170 -1.29 -5.28 16.00
CA ARG A 170 -2.36 -4.69 16.82
C ARG A 170 -3.72 -4.70 16.11
N LYS A 171 -4.77 -4.60 16.92
CA LYS A 171 -6.15 -4.36 16.46
C LYS A 171 -6.39 -2.86 16.31
N LEU A 172 -6.89 -2.45 15.16
CA LEU A 172 -7.25 -1.06 14.89
C LEU A 172 -8.63 -0.75 15.46
N LYS A 173 -8.81 0.50 15.90
CA LYS A 173 -10.12 0.99 16.31
C LYS A 173 -10.99 1.21 15.07
N THR A 174 -12.14 0.58 15.02
CA THR A 174 -13.18 0.78 14.01
C THR A 174 -14.40 1.42 14.67
N SER A 175 -15.23 2.10 13.89
CA SER A 175 -16.52 2.55 14.41
C SER A 175 -17.40 1.34 14.79
N PRO A 176 -18.33 1.45 15.77
CA PRO A 176 -19.21 0.34 16.12
C PRO A 176 -19.96 -0.25 14.93
N GLN A 177 -20.49 0.61 14.04
CA GLN A 177 -21.21 0.20 12.83
C GLN A 177 -20.32 -0.56 11.84
N GLN A 178 -19.06 -0.16 11.70
CA GLN A 178 -18.10 -0.83 10.85
C GLN A 178 -17.65 -2.17 11.47
N GLN A 179 -17.55 -2.22 12.79
CA GLN A 179 -17.14 -3.42 13.53
C GLN A 179 -18.15 -4.57 13.42
N GLU A 180 -19.45 -4.27 13.39
CA GLU A 180 -20.50 -5.28 13.17
C GLU A 180 -20.43 -5.92 11.78
N LYS A 181 -20.01 -5.16 10.76
CA LYS A 181 -20.06 -5.60 9.36
C LYS A 181 -18.74 -6.20 8.85
N VAL A 182 -17.62 -5.67 9.27
CA VAL A 182 -16.28 -6.09 8.77
C VAL A 182 -15.39 -6.70 9.86
N GLY A 183 -15.87 -6.75 11.10
CA GLY A 183 -15.06 -7.22 12.22
C GLY A 183 -13.95 -6.23 12.62
N LYS A 184 -12.86 -6.77 13.19
CA LYS A 184 -11.72 -5.97 13.63
C LYS A 184 -10.70 -5.85 12.51
N LEU A 185 -10.33 -4.62 12.18
CA LEU A 185 -9.18 -4.39 11.31
C LEU A 185 -7.89 -4.71 12.06
N LEU A 186 -6.95 -5.33 11.37
CA LEU A 186 -5.65 -5.71 11.91
C LEU A 186 -4.55 -4.87 11.26
N GLU A 187 -3.54 -4.53 12.03
CA GLU A 187 -2.22 -4.14 11.56
C GLU A 187 -1.29 -5.30 11.85
N GLY A 188 -0.47 -5.66 10.90
CA GLY A 188 0.41 -6.83 11.03
C GLY A 188 1.68 -6.71 10.23
N VAL A 189 2.59 -7.63 10.47
CA VAL A 189 3.88 -7.74 9.80
C VAL A 189 3.90 -9.01 8.96
N ILE A 190 4.08 -8.85 7.66
CA ILE A 190 4.34 -9.97 6.74
C ILE A 190 5.86 -10.21 6.77
N VAL A 191 6.27 -11.40 7.16
CA VAL A 191 7.67 -11.82 7.15
C VAL A 191 7.92 -12.65 5.91
N LEU A 192 8.77 -12.11 5.02
CA LEU A 192 9.12 -12.74 3.76
C LEU A 192 10.58 -13.17 3.77
N GLU A 193 10.89 -14.20 3.00
CA GLU A 193 12.25 -14.69 2.73
C GLU A 193 12.44 -14.86 1.23
N ARG A 194 13.62 -14.44 0.73
CA ARG A 194 14.00 -14.69 -0.65
C ARG A 194 14.59 -16.08 -0.83
#